data_24777516d88757904643f5f962c7ca07
#
_entry.id   24777516d88757904643f5f962c7ca07
#
_cell.length_a   1.000
_cell.length_b   1.000
_cell.length_c   1.000
_cell.angle_alpha   90.00
_cell.angle_beta   90.00
_cell.angle_gamma   90.00
#
_symmetry.space_group_name_H-M   'P 1'
#
loop_
_entity.id
_entity.type
_entity.pdbx_description
1 polymer ?
#
loop_
_entity_poly.entity_id
_entity_poly.type
_entity_poly.pdbx_seq_one_letter_code
_entity_poly.pdbx_strand_id
1 'polypeptide(L)'
;MRKLLNMETWSRRDHFHFFSQFEEPFFGITADIDCTIAYDACKARDCSFFLYYLHKSLLAANYIEPFRYRIIDGAVWVYDQVNASPTINRPDGTFGFAYMNFEQDFHLFLINARIEMERVRHTKGLEPAIAGENVIHYSSIPWIHFTAISHARSFAFKD
;
A
#
# COMPACT_ATOMS: atom_id res chain seq x y z
N MET A 1 -6.76 -15.37 -2.53
CA MET A 1 -7.80 -15.57 -3.57
C MET A 1 -8.57 -14.28 -3.79
N ARG A 2 -9.43 -14.22 -4.81
CA ARG A 2 -10.31 -13.06 -5.05
C ARG A 2 -11.71 -13.54 -5.49
N LYS A 3 -12.74 -12.74 -5.24
CA LYS A 3 -14.11 -12.98 -5.69
C LYS A 3 -14.65 -11.74 -6.41
N LEU A 4 -15.54 -11.95 -7.37
CA LEU A 4 -16.23 -10.85 -8.05
C LEU A 4 -17.21 -10.18 -7.08
N LEU A 5 -17.23 -8.84 -7.05
CA LEU A 5 -18.23 -8.10 -6.29
C LEU A 5 -19.60 -8.19 -6.98
N ASN A 6 -20.64 -8.50 -6.22
CA ASN A 6 -21.99 -8.48 -6.77
C ASN A 6 -22.47 -7.03 -6.94
N MET A 7 -22.44 -6.54 -8.18
CA MET A 7 -22.82 -5.17 -8.52
C MET A 7 -24.33 -4.90 -8.33
N GLU A 8 -25.20 -5.91 -8.42
CA GLU A 8 -26.64 -5.73 -8.26
C GLU A 8 -27.05 -5.35 -6.83
N THR A 9 -26.31 -5.86 -5.85
CA THR A 9 -26.55 -5.61 -4.43
C THR A 9 -25.63 -4.57 -3.82
N TRP A 10 -24.64 -4.09 -4.57
CA TRP A 10 -23.67 -3.12 -4.05
C TRP A 10 -24.27 -1.71 -4.01
N SER A 11 -24.37 -1.13 -2.83
CA SER A 11 -24.96 0.20 -2.60
C SER A 11 -24.23 1.35 -3.29
N ARG A 12 -22.95 1.16 -3.68
CA ARG A 12 -22.15 2.17 -4.37
C ARG A 12 -22.06 1.98 -5.89
N ARG A 13 -22.86 1.06 -6.45
CA ARG A 13 -22.87 0.76 -7.89
C ARG A 13 -22.99 2.01 -8.76
N ASP A 14 -23.97 2.88 -8.46
CA ASP A 14 -24.25 4.05 -9.27
C ASP A 14 -23.12 5.09 -9.19
N HIS A 15 -22.50 5.26 -8.00
CA HIS A 15 -21.31 6.09 -7.83
C HIS A 15 -20.13 5.54 -8.63
N PHE A 16 -19.92 4.23 -8.58
CA PHE A 16 -18.88 3.58 -9.37
C PHE A 16 -19.07 3.82 -10.86
N HIS A 17 -20.27 3.59 -11.40
CA HIS A 17 -20.58 3.82 -12.82
C HIS A 17 -20.41 5.27 -13.22
N PHE A 18 -20.79 6.21 -12.37
CA PHE A 18 -20.64 7.63 -12.64
C PHE A 18 -19.16 8.05 -12.70
N PHE A 19 -18.41 7.74 -11.64
CA PHE A 19 -17.00 8.18 -11.54
C PHE A 19 -16.05 7.40 -12.44
N SER A 20 -16.33 6.16 -12.78
CA SER A 20 -15.49 5.38 -13.69
C SER A 20 -15.40 5.95 -15.11
N GLN A 21 -16.27 6.89 -15.48
CA GLN A 21 -16.24 7.58 -16.77
C GLN A 21 -15.28 8.77 -16.79
N PHE A 22 -14.75 9.18 -15.64
CA PHE A 22 -13.82 10.30 -15.55
C PHE A 22 -12.42 9.85 -15.96
N GLU A 23 -11.63 10.78 -16.50
CA GLU A 23 -10.23 10.53 -16.86
C GLU A 23 -9.37 10.26 -15.62
N GLU A 24 -9.67 10.94 -14.51
CA GLU A 24 -9.02 10.75 -13.21
C GLU A 24 -10.06 10.43 -12.10
N PRO A 25 -10.51 9.19 -11.99
CA PRO A 25 -11.59 8.82 -11.07
C PRO A 25 -11.12 8.57 -9.63
N PHE A 26 -10.13 9.31 -9.15
CA PHE A 26 -9.58 9.16 -7.81
C PHE A 26 -9.46 10.49 -7.07
N PHE A 27 -9.34 10.40 -5.77
CA PHE A 27 -9.17 11.53 -4.86
C PHE A 27 -8.08 11.24 -3.83
N GLY A 28 -7.52 12.31 -3.26
CA GLY A 28 -6.55 12.22 -2.16
C GLY A 28 -7.11 12.84 -0.88
N ILE A 29 -6.77 12.25 0.26
CA ILE A 29 -7.02 12.80 1.59
C ILE A 29 -5.69 12.88 2.32
N THR A 30 -5.40 14.05 2.91
CA THR A 30 -4.28 14.22 3.83
C THR A 30 -4.83 14.40 5.25
N ALA A 31 -4.28 13.66 6.19
CA ALA A 31 -4.64 13.73 7.60
C ALA A 31 -3.40 13.63 8.48
N ASP A 32 -3.36 14.45 9.53
CA ASP A 32 -2.33 14.37 10.56
C ASP A 32 -2.67 13.28 11.58
N ILE A 33 -1.68 12.47 11.92
CA ILE A 33 -1.80 11.42 12.93
C ILE A 33 -0.70 11.61 13.96
N ASP A 34 -1.06 11.77 15.23
CA ASP A 34 -0.09 11.78 16.32
C ASP A 34 0.49 10.38 16.53
N CYS A 35 1.76 10.25 16.21
CA CYS A 35 2.50 9.00 16.31
C CYS A 35 3.48 8.97 17.51
N THR A 36 3.47 9.96 18.40
CA THR A 36 4.46 10.13 19.48
C THR A 36 4.61 8.88 20.33
N ILE A 37 3.51 8.38 20.88
CA ILE A 37 3.52 7.17 21.74
C ILE A 37 4.03 5.94 20.98
N ALA A 38 3.59 5.77 19.73
CA ALA A 38 4.00 4.63 18.91
C ALA A 38 5.48 4.71 18.53
N TYR A 39 5.97 5.90 18.23
CA TYR A 39 7.38 6.14 17.91
C TYR A 39 8.29 5.85 19.11
N ASP A 40 7.95 6.37 20.27
CA ASP A 40 8.70 6.15 21.51
C ASP A 40 8.72 4.68 21.93
N ALA A 41 7.58 3.99 21.80
CA ALA A 41 7.49 2.57 22.07
C ALA A 41 8.34 1.72 21.10
N CYS A 42 8.42 2.11 19.82
CA CYS A 42 9.29 1.45 18.87
C CYS A 42 10.76 1.66 19.20
N LYS A 43 11.16 2.89 19.58
CA LYS A 43 12.53 3.19 20.01
C LYS A 43 12.93 2.39 21.26
N ALA A 44 12.06 2.35 22.25
CA ALA A 44 12.33 1.62 23.50
C ALA A 44 12.51 0.11 23.30
N ARG A 45 11.97 -0.45 22.21
CA ARG A 45 12.02 -1.88 21.87
C ARG A 45 12.98 -2.22 20.72
N ASP A 46 13.79 -1.28 20.28
CA ASP A 46 14.67 -1.41 19.09
C ASP A 46 13.91 -1.93 17.84
N CYS A 47 12.71 -1.39 17.63
CA CYS A 47 11.83 -1.77 16.54
C CYS A 47 11.78 -0.68 15.48
N SER A 48 11.78 -1.05 14.21
CA SER A 48 11.59 -0.11 13.10
C SER A 48 10.21 0.53 13.13
N PHE A 49 10.15 1.84 13.38
CA PHE A 49 8.88 2.58 13.33
C PHE A 49 8.24 2.52 11.93
N PHE A 50 9.04 2.55 10.86
CA PHE A 50 8.55 2.36 9.49
C PHE A 50 7.79 1.04 9.34
N LEU A 51 8.38 -0.09 9.74
CA LEU A 51 7.73 -1.39 9.64
C LEU A 51 6.52 -1.52 10.58
N TYR A 52 6.57 -0.83 11.72
CA TYR A 52 5.46 -0.80 12.66
C TYR A 52 4.22 -0.13 12.05
N TYR A 53 4.33 1.11 11.56
CA TYR A 53 3.16 1.79 11.00
C TYR A 53 2.71 1.16 9.67
N LEU A 54 3.63 0.64 8.88
CA LEU A 54 3.31 -0.11 7.66
C LEU A 54 2.43 -1.33 7.98
N HIS A 55 2.81 -2.12 8.99
CA HIS A 55 2.02 -3.25 9.45
C HIS A 55 0.64 -2.81 9.96
N LYS A 56 0.56 -1.75 10.78
CA LYS A 56 -0.71 -1.26 11.32
C LYS A 56 -1.64 -0.74 10.23
N SER A 57 -1.09 -0.05 9.24
CA SER A 57 -1.84 0.39 8.06
C SER A 57 -2.37 -0.81 7.25
N LEU A 58 -1.54 -1.82 6.99
CA LEU A 58 -1.97 -3.05 6.33
C LEU A 58 -3.04 -3.82 7.10
N LEU A 59 -2.89 -3.89 8.43
CA LEU A 59 -3.88 -4.52 9.29
C LEU A 59 -5.24 -3.84 9.16
N ALA A 60 -5.27 -2.50 9.21
CA ALA A 60 -6.48 -1.71 9.01
C ALA A 60 -7.07 -1.91 7.61
N ALA A 61 -6.24 -1.88 6.56
CA ALA A 61 -6.68 -2.08 5.19
C ALA A 61 -7.24 -3.49 4.95
N ASN A 62 -6.66 -4.52 5.55
CA ASN A 62 -7.18 -5.88 5.45
C ASN A 62 -8.47 -6.10 6.27
N TYR A 63 -8.66 -5.33 7.33
CA TYR A 63 -9.88 -5.37 8.13
C TYR A 63 -11.06 -4.67 7.42
N ILE A 64 -10.80 -3.59 6.69
CA ILE A 64 -11.82 -2.77 6.01
C ILE A 64 -11.96 -3.24 4.56
N GLU A 65 -13.03 -3.97 4.24
CA GLU A 65 -13.23 -4.64 2.95
C GLU A 65 -13.02 -3.73 1.72
N PRO A 66 -13.51 -2.45 1.66
CA PRO A 66 -13.29 -1.60 0.49
C PRO A 66 -11.84 -1.34 0.12
N PHE A 67 -10.88 -1.41 1.05
CA PHE A 67 -9.46 -1.30 0.73
C PHE A 67 -8.90 -2.52 -0.01
N ARG A 68 -9.65 -3.61 -0.05
CA ARG A 68 -9.31 -4.84 -0.76
C ARG A 68 -9.96 -4.95 -2.14
N TYR A 69 -10.69 -3.90 -2.57
CA TYR A 69 -11.25 -3.82 -3.90
C TYR A 69 -10.19 -3.46 -4.94
N ARG A 70 -10.29 -4.09 -6.11
CA ARG A 70 -9.50 -3.75 -7.30
C ARG A 70 -10.41 -3.78 -8.52
N ILE A 71 -10.19 -2.83 -9.43
CA ILE A 71 -10.86 -2.79 -10.71
C ILE A 71 -9.96 -3.51 -11.71
N ILE A 72 -10.46 -4.59 -12.30
CA ILE A 72 -9.74 -5.39 -13.28
C ILE A 72 -10.68 -5.66 -14.44
N ASP A 73 -10.30 -5.25 -15.64
CA ASP A 73 -11.10 -5.38 -16.86
C ASP A 73 -12.52 -4.79 -16.70
N GLY A 74 -12.64 -3.65 -16.01
CA GLY A 74 -13.90 -2.97 -15.75
C GLY A 74 -14.81 -3.61 -14.70
N ALA A 75 -14.38 -4.69 -14.07
CA ALA A 75 -15.08 -5.37 -12.99
C ALA A 75 -14.43 -5.14 -11.63
N VAL A 76 -15.22 -5.06 -10.56
CA VAL A 76 -14.70 -4.90 -9.19
C VAL A 76 -14.48 -6.26 -8.55
N TRP A 77 -13.24 -6.52 -8.17
CA TRP A 77 -12.82 -7.73 -7.49
C TRP A 77 -12.50 -7.46 -6.02
N VAL A 78 -12.90 -8.35 -5.16
CA VAL A 78 -12.62 -8.30 -3.71
C VAL A 78 -11.54 -9.33 -3.41
N TYR A 79 -10.36 -8.87 -3.00
CA TYR A 79 -9.29 -9.76 -2.58
C TYR A 79 -9.46 -10.20 -1.13
N ASP A 80 -9.08 -11.42 -0.83
CA ASP A 80 -9.08 -11.93 0.55
C ASP A 80 -8.06 -11.17 1.40
N GLN A 81 -6.95 -10.73 0.76
CA GLN A 81 -5.85 -10.04 1.42
C GLN A 81 -5.17 -9.07 0.46
N VAL A 82 -4.75 -7.91 0.98
CA VAL A 82 -3.85 -6.98 0.30
C VAL A 82 -2.51 -6.90 1.02
N ASN A 83 -1.45 -6.70 0.25
CA ASN A 83 -0.06 -6.66 0.67
C ASN A 83 0.51 -5.25 0.51
N ALA A 84 1.73 -5.00 0.96
CA ALA A 84 2.40 -3.73 0.77
C ALA A 84 3.40 -3.77 -0.38
N SER A 85 3.46 -2.67 -1.14
CA SER A 85 4.53 -2.39 -2.09
C SER A 85 5.20 -1.05 -1.73
N PRO A 86 6.10 -1.03 -0.75
CA PRO A 86 6.82 0.17 -0.37
C PRO A 86 8.04 0.43 -1.27
N THR A 87 8.41 1.71 -1.39
CA THR A 87 9.72 2.11 -1.91
C THR A 87 10.79 1.93 -0.83
N ILE A 88 11.91 1.32 -1.19
CA ILE A 88 13.06 1.10 -0.29
C ILE A 88 14.29 1.80 -0.86
N ASN A 89 14.89 2.69 -0.10
CA ASN A 89 16.11 3.39 -0.47
C ASN A 89 17.30 2.44 -0.54
N ARG A 90 18.21 2.70 -1.49
CA ARG A 90 19.45 2.01 -1.70
C ARG A 90 20.65 2.88 -1.30
N PRO A 91 21.80 2.28 -1.03
CA PRO A 91 23.01 3.04 -0.66
C PRO A 91 23.52 4.00 -1.73
N ASP A 92 23.20 3.75 -3.00
CA ASP A 92 23.59 4.58 -4.15
C ASP A 92 22.69 5.80 -4.38
N GLY A 93 21.72 6.06 -3.48
CA GLY A 93 20.77 7.16 -3.59
C GLY A 93 19.56 6.88 -4.48
N THR A 94 19.49 5.69 -5.08
CA THR A 94 18.29 5.24 -5.80
C THR A 94 17.30 4.56 -4.85
N PHE A 95 16.17 4.11 -5.39
CA PHE A 95 15.23 3.27 -4.65
C PHE A 95 14.81 2.05 -5.50
N GLY A 96 14.22 1.08 -4.87
CA GLY A 96 13.55 -0.03 -5.52
C GLY A 96 12.21 -0.32 -4.87
N PHE A 97 11.39 -1.14 -5.53
CA PHE A 97 10.10 -1.57 -5.00
C PHE A 97 10.26 -2.88 -4.25
N ALA A 98 9.68 -2.92 -3.05
CA ALA A 98 9.56 -4.14 -2.27
C ALA A 98 8.14 -4.71 -2.42
N TYR A 99 8.00 -6.01 -2.14
CA TYR A 99 6.72 -6.67 -2.00
C TYR A 99 6.68 -7.39 -0.65
N MET A 100 5.86 -6.89 0.25
CA MET A 100 5.76 -7.42 1.61
C MET A 100 4.40 -8.06 1.81
N ASN A 101 4.38 -9.36 2.01
CA ASN A 101 3.15 -10.07 2.35
C ASN A 101 2.62 -9.57 3.70
N PHE A 102 1.31 -9.41 3.77
CA PHE A 102 0.66 -9.14 5.04
C PHE A 102 0.69 -10.42 5.92
N GLU A 103 1.14 -10.24 7.13
CA GLU A 103 1.06 -11.22 8.20
C GLU A 103 0.32 -10.60 9.37
N GLN A 104 -0.61 -11.32 9.98
CA GLN A 104 -1.34 -10.78 11.13
C GLN A 104 -0.41 -10.63 12.35
N ASP A 105 0.49 -11.57 12.52
CA ASP A 105 1.53 -11.51 13.53
C ASP A 105 2.62 -10.49 13.13
N PHE A 106 2.83 -9.48 13.99
CA PHE A 106 3.79 -8.43 13.71
C PHE A 106 5.24 -8.92 13.67
N HIS A 107 5.59 -9.90 14.49
CA HIS A 107 6.95 -10.42 14.54
C HIS A 107 7.30 -11.16 13.25
N LEU A 108 6.38 -11.99 12.75
CA LEU A 108 6.54 -12.68 11.48
C LEU A 108 6.61 -11.69 10.30
N PHE A 109 5.73 -10.68 10.30
CA PHE A 109 5.80 -9.59 9.32
C PHE A 109 7.16 -8.90 9.32
N LEU A 110 7.70 -8.60 10.51
CA LEU A 110 8.99 -7.92 10.69
C LEU A 110 10.15 -8.72 10.10
N ILE A 111 10.18 -10.03 10.34
CA ILE A 111 11.21 -10.94 9.80
C ILE A 111 11.15 -10.92 8.26
N ASN A 112 9.98 -11.18 7.69
CA ASN A 112 9.80 -11.27 6.24
C ASN A 112 10.08 -9.93 5.55
N ALA A 113 9.62 -8.82 6.13
CA ALA A 113 9.85 -7.49 5.59
C ALA A 113 11.34 -7.09 5.60
N ARG A 114 12.09 -7.45 6.63
CA ARG A 114 13.55 -7.20 6.67
C ARG A 114 14.29 -7.97 5.57
N ILE A 115 13.95 -9.23 5.35
CA ILE A 115 14.53 -10.03 4.25
C ILE A 115 14.26 -9.35 2.90
N GLU A 116 13.04 -8.92 2.68
CA GLU A 116 12.65 -8.26 1.43
C GLU A 116 13.34 -6.90 1.26
N MET A 117 13.49 -6.11 2.32
CA MET A 117 14.24 -4.85 2.28
C MET A 117 15.71 -5.08 1.89
N GLU A 118 16.35 -6.09 2.46
CA GLU A 118 17.73 -6.44 2.10
C GLU A 118 17.84 -6.91 0.65
N ARG A 119 16.87 -7.69 0.16
CA ARG A 119 16.81 -8.06 -1.26
C ARG A 119 16.81 -6.82 -2.15
N VAL A 120 15.94 -5.84 -1.87
CA VAL A 120 15.83 -4.62 -2.67
C VAL A 120 17.11 -3.78 -2.61
N ARG A 121 17.77 -3.69 -1.45
CA ARG A 121 19.02 -2.94 -1.29
C ARG A 121 20.17 -3.50 -2.13
N HIS A 122 20.15 -4.79 -2.41
CA HIS A 122 21.20 -5.49 -3.18
C HIS A 122 20.82 -5.72 -4.65
N THR A 123 19.62 -5.33 -5.08
CA THR A 123 19.19 -5.42 -6.49
C THR A 123 19.37 -4.09 -7.22
N LYS A 124 19.38 -4.13 -8.55
CA LYS A 124 19.42 -2.96 -9.43
C LYS A 124 18.13 -2.86 -10.23
N GLY A 125 17.89 -1.68 -10.80
CA GLY A 125 16.71 -1.42 -11.63
C GLY A 125 15.44 -1.11 -10.83
N LEU A 126 14.38 -0.81 -11.55
CA LEU A 126 13.04 -0.51 -11.01
C LEU A 126 12.08 -1.64 -11.42
N GLU A 127 12.51 -2.88 -11.26
CA GLU A 127 11.56 -3.97 -11.46
C GLU A 127 10.48 -3.86 -10.40
N PRO A 128 9.20 -3.76 -10.82
CA PRO A 128 8.11 -3.76 -9.86
C PRO A 128 8.19 -5.06 -9.07
N ALA A 129 8.02 -4.97 -7.77
CA ALA A 129 7.78 -6.14 -6.96
C ALA A 129 6.67 -6.95 -7.63
N ILE A 130 6.86 -8.25 -7.67
CA ILE A 130 6.02 -9.27 -8.32
C ILE A 130 4.60 -8.76 -8.62
N ALA A 131 4.23 -8.77 -9.89
CA ALA A 131 2.96 -8.26 -10.38
C ALA A 131 1.77 -8.90 -9.65
N GLY A 132 1.22 -8.20 -8.70
CA GLY A 132 -0.02 -8.54 -8.05
C GLY A 132 -0.82 -7.27 -7.87
N GLU A 133 -2.05 -7.25 -8.31
CA GLU A 133 -2.95 -6.11 -8.15
C GLU A 133 -3.41 -5.93 -6.70
N ASN A 134 -3.18 -6.93 -5.84
CA ASN A 134 -3.55 -6.93 -4.44
C ASN A 134 -2.53 -6.22 -3.54
N VAL A 135 -2.03 -5.09 -3.96
CA VAL A 135 -1.06 -4.30 -3.20
C VAL A 135 -1.59 -2.90 -2.87
N ILE A 136 -1.08 -2.34 -1.79
CA ILE A 136 -1.14 -0.92 -1.46
C ILE A 136 0.28 -0.38 -1.60
N HIS A 137 0.43 0.69 -2.38
CA HIS A 137 1.71 1.33 -2.57
C HIS A 137 2.00 2.30 -1.43
N TYR A 138 3.23 2.28 -0.94
CA TYR A 138 3.69 3.14 0.15
C TYR A 138 4.96 3.89 -0.26
N SER A 139 4.99 5.18 0.05
CA SER A 139 6.19 5.99 -0.05
C SER A 139 6.39 6.75 1.26
N SER A 140 7.58 6.63 1.85
CA SER A 140 7.92 7.29 3.10
C SER A 140 9.00 8.33 2.85
N ILE A 141 8.72 9.59 3.20
CA ILE A 141 9.63 10.73 2.99
C ILE A 141 9.82 11.45 4.32
N PRO A 142 10.54 10.85 5.29
CA PRO A 142 10.60 11.36 6.67
C PRO A 142 11.40 12.65 6.83
N TRP A 143 12.11 13.09 5.80
CA TRP A 143 12.95 14.31 5.81
C TRP A 143 12.22 15.55 5.25
N ILE A 144 10.99 15.42 4.77
CA ILE A 144 10.19 16.52 4.21
C ILE A 144 8.85 16.57 4.93
N HIS A 145 8.50 17.74 5.45
CA HIS A 145 7.14 18.01 5.89
C HIS A 145 6.30 18.47 4.69
N PHE A 146 5.23 17.73 4.38
CA PHE A 146 4.34 18.06 3.26
C PHE A 146 2.87 17.87 3.65
N THR A 147 2.00 18.65 3.02
CA THR A 147 0.55 18.56 3.19
C THR A 147 -0.15 17.87 2.03
N ALA A 148 0.54 17.74 0.90
CA ALA A 148 0.05 17.00 -0.27
C ALA A 148 1.25 16.53 -1.09
N ILE A 149 1.07 15.41 -1.79
CA ILE A 149 2.03 14.89 -2.76
C ILE A 149 1.28 14.35 -3.98
N SER A 150 1.84 14.58 -5.16
CA SER A 150 1.33 14.02 -6.41
C SER A 150 2.43 13.23 -7.09
N HIS A 151 2.10 12.05 -7.56
CA HIS A 151 3.01 11.16 -8.30
C HIS A 151 2.75 11.20 -9.80
N ALA A 152 3.75 10.78 -10.57
CA ALA A 152 3.54 10.45 -11.96
C ALA A 152 2.49 9.33 -12.10
N ARG A 153 1.59 9.48 -13.06
CA ARG A 153 0.48 8.56 -13.31
C ARG A 153 0.48 8.13 -14.76
N SER A 154 0.04 6.92 -15.02
CA SER A 154 -0.25 6.46 -16.36
C SER A 154 -1.75 6.49 -16.58
N PHE A 155 -2.22 7.29 -17.54
CA PHE A 155 -3.64 7.33 -17.91
C PHE A 155 -4.07 6.14 -18.78
N ALA A 156 -3.13 5.29 -19.19
CA ALA A 156 -3.44 4.05 -19.89
C ALA A 156 -4.06 2.98 -18.96
N PHE A 157 -3.87 3.13 -17.64
CA PHE A 157 -4.44 2.25 -16.62
C PHE A 157 -5.41 3.08 -15.78
N LYS A 158 -6.69 2.74 -15.86
CA LYS A 158 -7.76 3.36 -15.05
C LYS A 158 -8.03 2.61 -13.75
N ASP A 159 -7.10 1.75 -13.34
CA ASP A 159 -7.21 0.83 -12.21
C ASP A 159 -6.62 1.43 -10.94
#